data_14620dd8c94d0cf7ca4e57b193dd6bc1
#
_entry.id   14620dd8c94d0cf7ca4e57b193dd6bc1
#
_cell.length_a   1.000
_cell.length_b   1.000
_cell.length_c   1.000
_cell.angle_alpha   90.00
_cell.angle_beta   90.00
_cell.angle_gamma   90.00
#
_symmetry.space_group_name_H-M   'P 1'
#
loop_
_entity.id
_entity.type
_entity.pdbx_description
1 polymer ?
#
loop_
_entity_poly.entity_id
_entity_poly.type
_entity_poly.pdbx_seq_one_letter_code
_entity_poly.pdbx_strand_id
1 'polypeptide(L)'
;MKRKAAWLIVFMLVAAAPSDAAKDIVSPGDFLPDFRFVTSLSTGDAAYLGVAEEISGKGHFLAQDVWGDILVVELFNRFCYGCQQGAPIINRAYELVASDPFLSTRVRFLGVGVGNNQKTVDDFSREFGVQFPLVPDPKFSLLDALGNPGGTPYTMILRRTKEGMMLMGAHFGVLDSAGEFVREVREVAEGDVEQLIASAQPVELAAWVEKELKPDLTDARIEELVLQCMERAGYGSVGLYTVDLPDGGKVYVGESGRGKVFSRVISRLPVCDVCHPIHFILTVSLGGQVVDFDSISVTKYWNKEWTAEEIDWMRKRLLGQSVLKERAFDPEVDAVSTATISSSLIFDSLSRTGPLVRILKDGGHL
;
A
#
# COMPACT_ATOMS: atom_id res chain seq x y z
N MET A 1 12.39 -42.61 -45.92
CA MET A 1 12.67 -41.27 -45.40
C MET A 1 11.59 -40.90 -44.40
N LYS A 2 11.85 -41.00 -43.08
CA LYS A 2 10.89 -40.70 -41.99
C LYS A 2 11.21 -39.27 -41.47
N ARG A 3 10.32 -38.30 -41.71
CA ARG A 3 10.41 -36.95 -41.16
C ARG A 3 10.02 -36.98 -39.69
N LYS A 4 10.96 -36.64 -38.81
CA LYS A 4 10.69 -36.39 -37.40
C LYS A 4 10.15 -34.97 -37.28
N ALA A 5 8.91 -34.83 -36.81
CA ALA A 5 8.34 -33.54 -36.40
C ALA A 5 8.90 -33.21 -35.02
N ALA A 6 9.62 -32.10 -34.92
CA ALA A 6 10.06 -31.52 -33.65
C ALA A 6 8.93 -30.64 -33.13
N TRP A 7 8.39 -31.00 -31.99
CA TRP A 7 7.44 -30.13 -31.24
C TRP A 7 8.24 -29.12 -30.45
N LEU A 8 8.11 -27.84 -30.82
CA LEU A 8 8.65 -26.72 -30.06
C LEU A 8 7.67 -26.44 -28.92
N ILE A 9 8.03 -26.81 -27.68
CA ILE A 9 7.30 -26.40 -26.48
C ILE A 9 7.72 -24.96 -26.19
N VAL A 10 6.85 -24.02 -26.50
CA VAL A 10 7.01 -22.60 -26.09
C VAL A 10 6.55 -22.50 -24.64
N PHE A 11 7.51 -22.41 -23.73
CA PHE A 11 7.22 -21.96 -22.35
C PHE A 11 6.82 -20.48 -22.41
N MET A 12 5.53 -20.19 -22.37
CA MET A 12 5.05 -18.86 -22.01
C MET A 12 5.35 -18.61 -20.54
N LEU A 13 6.32 -17.74 -20.25
CA LEU A 13 6.46 -17.13 -18.93
C LEU A 13 5.20 -16.26 -18.71
N VAL A 14 4.22 -16.81 -18.01
CA VAL A 14 3.13 -16.02 -17.45
C VAL A 14 3.75 -15.22 -16.30
N ALA A 15 3.90 -13.92 -16.52
CA ALA A 15 4.20 -13.02 -15.41
C ALA A 15 3.06 -13.15 -14.40
N ALA A 16 3.34 -13.77 -13.26
CA ALA A 16 2.40 -13.86 -12.17
C ALA A 16 1.99 -12.44 -11.75
N ALA A 17 0.69 -12.18 -11.66
CA ALA A 17 0.20 -11.01 -10.96
C ALA A 17 0.70 -11.07 -9.51
N PRO A 18 1.02 -9.94 -8.86
CA PRO A 18 1.44 -9.96 -7.48
C PRO A 18 0.35 -10.64 -6.65
N SER A 19 0.72 -11.74 -6.00
CA SER A 19 -0.16 -12.42 -5.06
C SER A 19 -0.35 -11.51 -3.84
N ASP A 20 -1.58 -11.39 -3.33
CA ASP A 20 -1.85 -10.86 -1.99
C ASP A 20 -1.46 -11.89 -0.88
N ALA A 21 -0.62 -12.87 -1.21
CA ALA A 21 0.02 -13.71 -0.19
C ALA A 21 0.82 -12.79 0.73
N ALA A 22 0.63 -12.94 2.03
CA ALA A 22 1.37 -12.18 3.03
C ALA A 22 2.87 -12.25 2.68
N LYS A 23 3.43 -11.11 2.27
CA LYS A 23 4.87 -10.98 2.10
C LYS A 23 5.47 -10.99 3.49
N ASP A 24 6.64 -11.61 3.62
CA ASP A 24 7.40 -11.51 4.86
C ASP A 24 7.65 -10.03 5.17
N ILE A 25 7.41 -9.65 6.41
CA ILE A 25 7.61 -8.27 6.87
C ILE A 25 9.11 -8.02 6.92
N VAL A 26 9.53 -6.94 6.27
CA VAL A 26 10.93 -6.51 6.29
C VAL A 26 11.33 -6.15 7.73
N SER A 27 12.35 -6.82 8.24
CA SER A 27 12.79 -6.76 9.64
C SER A 27 14.24 -6.25 9.74
N PRO A 28 14.69 -5.79 10.92
CA PRO A 28 16.09 -5.40 11.10
C PRO A 28 17.06 -6.51 10.68
N GLY A 29 18.03 -6.15 9.84
CA GLY A 29 18.96 -7.06 9.18
C GLY A 29 18.57 -7.40 7.73
N ASP A 30 17.33 -7.16 7.32
CA ASP A 30 16.90 -7.33 5.94
C ASP A 30 17.27 -6.13 5.08
N PHE A 31 17.46 -6.38 3.80
CA PHE A 31 17.61 -5.30 2.82
C PHE A 31 16.27 -4.71 2.44
N LEU A 32 16.23 -3.38 2.27
CA LEU A 32 15.07 -2.73 1.69
C LEU A 32 14.85 -3.29 0.26
N PRO A 33 13.64 -3.73 -0.07
CA PRO A 33 13.34 -4.18 -1.44
C PRO A 33 13.67 -3.10 -2.46
N ASP A 34 14.04 -3.50 -3.69
CA ASP A 34 14.23 -2.58 -4.80
C ASP A 34 12.90 -1.84 -5.07
N PHE A 35 12.78 -0.67 -4.48
CA PHE A 35 11.60 0.18 -4.57
C PHE A 35 11.96 1.49 -5.27
N ARG A 36 11.13 1.86 -6.25
CA ARG A 36 11.28 3.13 -6.99
C ARG A 36 10.33 4.17 -6.42
N PHE A 37 10.88 5.22 -5.86
CA PHE A 37 10.13 6.42 -5.51
C PHE A 37 9.79 7.16 -6.81
N VAL A 38 8.53 7.05 -7.25
CA VAL A 38 8.09 7.64 -8.53
C VAL A 38 7.64 9.08 -8.28
N THR A 39 8.57 10.00 -8.46
CA THR A 39 8.34 11.45 -8.34
C THR A 39 9.45 12.23 -9.02
N SER A 40 9.16 13.47 -9.39
CA SER A 40 10.17 14.44 -9.80
C SER A 40 10.55 15.27 -8.57
N LEU A 41 11.79 15.11 -8.10
CA LEU A 41 12.32 15.92 -7.01
C LEU A 41 12.49 17.38 -7.45
N SER A 42 12.21 18.31 -6.55
CA SER A 42 12.64 19.70 -6.74
C SER A 42 14.17 19.78 -6.75
N THR A 43 14.73 20.84 -7.33
CA THR A 43 16.20 21.06 -7.31
C THR A 43 16.73 21.09 -5.86
N GLY A 44 15.97 21.66 -4.94
CA GLY A 44 16.35 21.70 -3.52
C GLY A 44 16.32 20.32 -2.87
N ASP A 45 15.28 19.53 -3.12
CA ASP A 45 15.14 18.17 -2.57
C ASP A 45 16.20 17.24 -3.15
N ALA A 46 16.46 17.31 -4.45
CA ALA A 46 17.51 16.53 -5.10
C ALA A 46 18.90 16.88 -4.53
N ALA A 47 19.18 18.16 -4.32
CA ALA A 47 20.43 18.63 -3.70
C ALA A 47 20.55 18.16 -2.23
N TYR A 48 19.47 18.25 -1.44
CA TYR A 48 19.46 17.76 -0.06
C TYR A 48 19.68 16.25 0.02
N LEU A 49 18.95 15.48 -0.82
CA LEU A 49 19.11 14.03 -0.86
C LEU A 49 20.40 13.59 -1.55
N GLY A 50 21.11 14.50 -2.25
CA GLY A 50 22.31 14.18 -3.01
C GLY A 50 22.04 13.26 -4.21
N VAL A 51 20.82 13.25 -4.72
CA VAL A 51 20.42 12.46 -5.90
C VAL A 51 20.92 13.17 -7.15
N ALA A 52 21.70 12.47 -7.97
CA ALA A 52 22.28 13.03 -9.19
C ALA A 52 21.19 13.51 -10.18
N GLU A 53 21.47 14.60 -10.91
CA GLU A 53 20.50 15.23 -11.82
C GLU A 53 20.01 14.24 -12.91
N GLU A 54 20.90 13.38 -13.40
CA GLU A 54 20.57 12.34 -14.39
C GLU A 54 19.56 11.30 -13.85
N ILE A 55 19.50 11.12 -12.52
CA ILE A 55 18.55 10.22 -11.85
C ILE A 55 17.25 10.99 -11.59
N SER A 56 17.34 12.15 -10.95
CA SER A 56 16.15 12.95 -10.61
C SER A 56 15.33 13.34 -11.84
N GLY A 57 15.99 13.59 -12.98
CA GLY A 57 15.35 13.88 -14.27
C GLY A 57 14.57 12.71 -14.90
N LYS A 58 14.75 11.46 -14.40
CA LYS A 58 13.99 10.28 -14.87
C LYS A 58 12.59 10.15 -14.25
N GLY A 59 12.23 11.02 -13.30
CA GLY A 59 10.96 10.96 -12.60
C GLY A 59 10.85 9.81 -11.58
N HIS A 60 11.97 9.21 -11.21
CA HIS A 60 12.06 8.22 -10.12
C HIS A 60 13.49 8.09 -9.62
N PHE A 61 13.65 7.63 -8.38
CA PHE A 61 14.94 7.29 -7.76
C PHE A 61 14.77 6.11 -6.79
N LEU A 62 15.89 5.53 -6.34
CA LEU A 62 15.94 4.44 -5.37
C LEU A 62 16.49 4.95 -4.03
N ALA A 63 16.26 4.24 -2.94
CA ALA A 63 16.84 4.58 -1.63
C ALA A 63 18.38 4.60 -1.69
N GLN A 64 18.98 3.73 -2.48
CA GLN A 64 20.43 3.68 -2.69
C GLN A 64 21.00 4.86 -3.51
N ASP A 65 20.17 5.62 -4.21
CA ASP A 65 20.60 6.83 -4.93
C ASP A 65 20.72 8.04 -4.00
N VAL A 66 20.12 7.96 -2.80
CA VAL A 66 20.20 9.03 -1.78
C VAL A 66 21.59 9.03 -1.14
N TRP A 67 22.22 10.19 -1.11
CA TRP A 67 23.55 10.32 -0.49
C TRP A 67 23.50 10.20 1.04
N GLY A 68 24.57 9.69 1.64
CA GLY A 68 24.73 9.53 3.10
C GLY A 68 24.84 8.07 3.51
N ASP A 69 25.24 7.86 4.77
CA ASP A 69 25.39 6.55 5.37
C ASP A 69 24.06 6.01 5.89
N ILE A 70 23.20 6.92 6.34
CA ILE A 70 21.92 6.63 6.96
C ILE A 70 20.80 7.38 6.20
N LEU A 71 19.73 6.65 5.90
CA LEU A 71 18.48 7.21 5.42
C LEU A 71 17.37 6.90 6.44
N VAL A 72 16.82 7.93 7.05
CA VAL A 72 15.59 7.84 7.84
C VAL A 72 14.40 7.98 6.90
N VAL A 73 13.52 6.97 6.85
CA VAL A 73 12.31 6.99 6.03
C VAL A 73 11.09 6.99 6.95
N GLU A 74 10.27 8.03 6.82
CA GLU A 74 8.99 8.17 7.52
C GLU A 74 7.86 7.84 6.57
N LEU A 75 7.14 6.73 6.81
CA LEU A 75 5.87 6.46 6.13
C LEU A 75 4.76 7.19 6.85
N PHE A 76 4.06 8.03 6.15
CA PHE A 76 2.94 8.79 6.70
C PHE A 76 1.71 8.73 5.77
N ASN A 77 0.55 9.06 6.30
CA ASN A 77 -0.62 9.39 5.51
C ASN A 77 -1.22 10.69 6.05
N ARG A 78 -1.55 11.65 5.16
CA ARG A 78 -2.10 12.95 5.55
C ARG A 78 -3.31 12.83 6.49
N PHE A 79 -4.15 11.83 6.27
CA PHE A 79 -5.40 11.63 7.00
C PHE A 79 -5.27 10.71 8.23
N CYS A 80 -4.06 10.23 8.51
CA CYS A 80 -3.75 9.44 9.69
C CYS A 80 -3.53 10.36 10.90
N TYR A 81 -4.30 10.15 11.97
CA TYR A 81 -4.20 10.97 13.18
C TYR A 81 -2.83 10.83 13.85
N GLY A 82 -2.31 9.61 13.98
CA GLY A 82 -0.96 9.38 14.52
C GLY A 82 0.12 10.13 13.76
N CYS A 83 0.03 10.16 12.41
CA CYS A 83 1.00 10.91 11.60
C CYS A 83 0.95 12.42 11.85
N GLN A 84 -0.24 12.98 12.05
CA GLN A 84 -0.39 14.39 12.39
C GLN A 84 0.19 14.72 13.77
N GLN A 85 0.00 13.82 14.75
CA GLN A 85 0.57 13.96 16.09
C GLN A 85 2.09 13.73 16.11
N GLY A 86 2.60 12.84 15.26
CA GLY A 86 4.04 12.52 15.15
C GLY A 86 4.86 13.57 14.40
N ALA A 87 4.23 14.35 13.50
CA ALA A 87 4.93 15.31 12.66
C ALA A 87 5.82 16.32 13.44
N PRO A 88 5.40 16.91 14.57
CA PRO A 88 6.31 17.76 15.36
C PRO A 88 7.51 17.02 15.92
N ILE A 89 7.37 15.73 16.25
CA ILE A 89 8.44 14.92 16.86
C ILE A 89 9.50 14.57 15.80
N ILE A 90 9.08 14.12 14.62
CA ILE A 90 10.01 13.80 13.53
C ILE A 90 10.69 15.07 12.98
N ASN A 91 9.98 16.20 12.91
CA ASN A 91 10.58 17.50 12.59
C ASN A 91 11.67 17.87 13.60
N ARG A 92 11.40 17.69 14.90
CA ARG A 92 12.39 17.94 15.94
C ARG A 92 13.60 17.00 15.83
N ALA A 93 13.40 15.74 15.48
CA ALA A 93 14.48 14.81 15.21
C ALA A 93 15.34 15.27 14.02
N TYR A 94 14.70 15.71 12.94
CA TYR A 94 15.41 16.32 11.80
C TYR A 94 16.26 17.53 12.21
N GLU A 95 15.72 18.46 12.98
CA GLU A 95 16.45 19.64 13.46
C GLU A 95 17.66 19.26 14.31
N LEU A 96 17.51 18.28 15.21
CA LEU A 96 18.61 17.79 16.05
C LEU A 96 19.71 17.16 15.19
N VAL A 97 19.36 16.37 14.19
CA VAL A 97 20.32 15.78 13.23
C VAL A 97 20.99 16.88 12.40
N ALA A 98 20.22 17.84 11.88
CA ALA A 98 20.75 18.93 11.05
C ALA A 98 21.73 19.84 11.80
N SER A 99 21.54 20.01 13.12
CA SER A 99 22.42 20.82 13.98
C SER A 99 23.64 20.05 14.53
N ASP A 100 23.69 18.72 14.36
CA ASP A 100 24.79 17.88 14.84
C ASP A 100 25.90 17.77 13.77
N PRO A 101 27.13 18.18 14.03
CA PRO A 101 28.23 18.18 13.04
C PRO A 101 28.57 16.79 12.49
N PHE A 102 28.36 15.71 13.26
CA PHE A 102 28.62 14.34 12.82
C PHE A 102 27.47 13.78 11.99
N LEU A 103 26.21 13.94 12.46
CA LEU A 103 25.03 13.36 11.81
C LEU A 103 24.62 14.12 10.55
N SER A 104 24.73 15.46 10.55
CA SER A 104 24.28 16.31 9.42
C SER A 104 24.95 15.96 8.09
N THR A 105 26.17 15.45 8.14
CA THR A 105 26.93 15.02 6.95
C THR A 105 26.64 13.56 6.53
N ARG A 106 25.95 12.76 7.34
CA ARG A 106 25.74 11.32 7.14
C ARG A 106 24.30 10.90 7.01
N VAL A 107 23.38 11.66 7.60
CA VAL A 107 21.97 11.27 7.69
C VAL A 107 21.12 12.10 6.73
N ARG A 108 20.20 11.45 6.06
CA ARG A 108 19.13 12.08 5.27
C ARG A 108 17.78 11.61 5.75
N PHE A 109 16.78 12.48 5.63
CA PHE A 109 15.38 12.19 5.92
C PHE A 109 14.57 12.21 4.63
N LEU A 110 13.64 11.28 4.51
CA LEU A 110 12.67 11.20 3.41
C LEU A 110 11.32 10.76 3.97
N GLY A 111 10.27 11.54 3.72
CA GLY A 111 8.91 11.12 4.02
C GLY A 111 8.23 10.54 2.79
N VAL A 112 7.45 9.47 2.98
CA VAL A 112 6.69 8.82 1.93
C VAL A 112 5.21 8.84 2.29
N GLY A 113 4.42 9.57 1.50
CA GLY A 113 2.97 9.71 1.69
C GLY A 113 2.22 8.51 1.13
N VAL A 114 2.01 7.49 1.96
CA VAL A 114 1.34 6.24 1.59
C VAL A 114 -0.14 6.48 1.32
N GLY A 115 -0.62 6.11 0.13
CA GLY A 115 -1.98 6.41 -0.34
C GLY A 115 -2.22 7.91 -0.59
N ASN A 116 -1.16 8.70 -0.64
CA ASN A 116 -1.23 10.14 -0.90
C ASN A 116 -0.70 10.49 -2.29
N ASN A 117 -1.36 11.43 -2.97
CA ASN A 117 -0.88 12.06 -4.19
C ASN A 117 -0.01 13.28 -3.86
N GLN A 118 0.62 13.89 -4.88
CA GLN A 118 1.52 15.02 -4.69
C GLN A 118 0.84 16.19 -3.94
N LYS A 119 -0.40 16.55 -4.32
CA LYS A 119 -1.14 17.63 -3.65
C LYS A 119 -1.31 17.39 -2.15
N THR A 120 -1.71 16.17 -1.77
CA THR A 120 -1.90 15.81 -0.35
C THR A 120 -0.60 15.76 0.43
N VAL A 121 0.51 15.38 -0.21
CA VAL A 121 1.86 15.45 0.37
C VAL A 121 2.29 16.89 0.61
N ASP A 122 2.11 17.77 -0.40
CA ASP A 122 2.43 19.20 -0.30
C ASP A 122 1.59 19.91 0.79
N ASP A 123 0.30 19.54 0.89
CA ASP A 123 -0.60 20.05 1.92
C ASP A 123 -0.14 19.62 3.32
N PHE A 124 0.30 18.34 3.49
CA PHE A 124 0.84 17.86 4.76
C PHE A 124 2.13 18.58 5.14
N SER A 125 3.07 18.71 4.19
CA SER A 125 4.32 19.45 4.41
C SER A 125 4.07 20.88 4.90
N ARG A 126 3.14 21.59 4.26
CA ARG A 126 2.80 22.99 4.59
C ARG A 126 2.10 23.11 5.94
N GLU A 127 1.14 22.22 6.22
CA GLU A 127 0.32 22.25 7.43
C GLU A 127 1.14 21.94 8.69
N PHE A 128 2.04 20.95 8.59
CA PHE A 128 2.85 20.50 9.72
C PHE A 128 4.28 21.03 9.72
N GLY A 129 4.66 21.87 8.75
CA GLY A 129 5.97 22.53 8.69
C GLY A 129 7.12 21.53 8.49
N VAL A 130 6.92 20.47 7.70
CA VAL A 130 7.97 19.46 7.45
C VAL A 130 9.11 20.07 6.64
N GLN A 131 10.35 19.88 7.11
CA GLN A 131 11.54 20.56 6.58
C GLN A 131 12.42 19.64 5.71
N PHE A 132 12.05 18.39 5.53
CA PHE A 132 12.76 17.42 4.69
C PHE A 132 11.86 16.98 3.52
N PRO A 133 12.44 16.39 2.44
CA PRO A 133 11.67 15.99 1.28
C PRO A 133 10.56 15.00 1.58
N LEU A 134 9.38 15.23 1.01
CA LEU A 134 8.26 14.31 1.04
C LEU A 134 7.92 13.88 -0.39
N VAL A 135 7.66 12.58 -0.58
CA VAL A 135 7.30 12.00 -1.88
C VAL A 135 5.97 11.24 -1.81
N PRO A 136 5.16 11.23 -2.88
CA PRO A 136 3.90 10.50 -2.90
C PRO A 136 4.10 9.00 -3.16
N ASP A 137 3.25 8.17 -2.54
CA ASP A 137 3.03 6.77 -2.91
C ASP A 137 1.52 6.49 -3.00
N PRO A 138 0.84 6.97 -4.06
CA PRO A 138 -0.62 6.90 -4.18
C PRO A 138 -1.17 5.48 -4.32
N LYS A 139 -0.30 4.48 -4.57
CA LYS A 139 -0.66 3.07 -4.78
C LYS A 139 -0.29 2.16 -3.61
N PHE A 140 0.14 2.71 -2.49
CA PHE A 140 0.60 1.94 -1.31
C PHE A 140 1.77 1.00 -1.61
N SER A 141 2.51 1.28 -2.66
CA SER A 141 3.49 0.34 -3.23
C SER A 141 4.66 0.06 -2.30
N LEU A 142 5.14 1.06 -1.56
CA LEU A 142 6.21 0.86 -0.58
C LEU A 142 5.70 0.07 0.63
N LEU A 143 4.50 0.41 1.13
CA LEU A 143 3.91 -0.32 2.24
C LEU A 143 3.70 -1.81 1.90
N ASP A 144 3.21 -2.10 0.69
CA ASP A 144 3.07 -3.47 0.19
C ASP A 144 4.44 -4.17 0.01
N ALA A 145 5.46 -3.43 -0.44
CA ALA A 145 6.81 -3.98 -0.60
C ALA A 145 7.45 -4.36 0.74
N LEU A 146 7.11 -3.65 1.82
CA LEU A 146 7.55 -3.92 3.18
C LEU A 146 6.76 -5.04 3.89
N GLY A 147 5.72 -5.61 3.26
CA GLY A 147 4.84 -6.60 3.87
C GLY A 147 3.78 -5.99 4.79
N ASN A 148 3.60 -4.67 4.76
CA ASN A 148 2.68 -3.89 5.61
C ASN A 148 2.84 -4.18 7.12
N PRO A 149 3.83 -3.59 7.78
CA PRO A 149 4.14 -3.85 9.19
C PRO A 149 3.08 -3.32 10.18
N GLY A 150 2.05 -2.64 9.70
CA GLY A 150 1.01 -2.12 10.60
C GLY A 150 0.35 -0.84 10.11
N GLY A 151 0.86 -0.24 9.04
CA GLY A 151 0.38 1.03 8.51
C GLY A 151 1.29 2.20 8.85
N THR A 152 0.71 3.35 9.12
CA THR A 152 1.42 4.61 9.41
C THR A 152 1.00 5.21 10.76
N PRO A 153 1.84 6.02 11.44
CA PRO A 153 3.20 6.32 11.04
C PRO A 153 4.14 5.12 11.23
N TYR A 154 5.15 5.02 10.37
CA TYR A 154 6.17 3.98 10.46
C TYR A 154 7.51 4.57 10.08
N THR A 155 8.43 4.66 11.04
CA THR A 155 9.75 5.27 10.87
C THR A 155 10.81 4.20 10.76
N MET A 156 11.61 4.22 9.69
CA MET A 156 12.70 3.28 9.45
C MET A 156 14.05 3.99 9.53
N ILE A 157 15.06 3.31 10.09
CA ILE A 157 16.46 3.69 10.04
C ILE A 157 17.16 2.71 9.09
N LEU A 158 17.52 3.20 7.92
CA LEU A 158 18.22 2.42 6.90
C LEU A 158 19.70 2.78 6.89
N ARG A 159 20.57 1.78 6.87
CA ARG A 159 22.02 1.97 6.75
C ARG A 159 22.52 1.48 5.41
N ARG A 160 23.37 2.27 4.78
CA ARG A 160 24.05 1.90 3.55
C ARG A 160 25.09 0.83 3.82
N THR A 161 25.03 -0.24 3.04
CA THR A 161 26.05 -1.29 2.97
C THR A 161 26.57 -1.41 1.53
N LYS A 162 27.49 -2.36 1.28
CA LYS A 162 27.97 -2.65 -0.08
C LYS A 162 26.89 -3.32 -0.93
N GLU A 163 25.97 -4.05 -0.30
CA GLU A 163 24.92 -4.83 -0.94
C GLU A 163 23.62 -4.03 -1.15
N GLY A 164 23.43 -2.90 -0.42
CA GLY A 164 22.22 -2.07 -0.52
C GLY A 164 21.91 -1.32 0.76
N MET A 165 20.68 -0.85 0.87
CA MET A 165 20.15 -0.21 2.08
C MET A 165 19.54 -1.27 3.00
N MET A 166 20.11 -1.44 4.17
CA MET A 166 19.69 -2.42 5.19
C MET A 166 18.86 -1.75 6.27
N LEU A 167 17.77 -2.36 6.66
CA LEU A 167 16.95 -1.92 7.79
C LEU A 167 17.69 -2.24 9.09
N MET A 168 17.96 -1.22 9.89
CA MET A 168 18.67 -1.34 11.17
C MET A 168 17.73 -1.19 12.37
N GLY A 169 16.66 -0.41 12.22
CA GLY A 169 15.64 -0.17 13.23
C GLY A 169 14.36 0.33 12.60
N ALA A 170 13.25 0.07 13.25
CA ALA A 170 11.95 0.57 12.81
C ALA A 170 11.01 0.79 13.99
N HIS A 171 10.19 1.83 13.89
CA HIS A 171 9.21 2.21 14.90
C HIS A 171 7.82 2.27 14.26
N PHE A 172 6.89 1.53 14.81
CA PHE A 172 5.48 1.60 14.46
C PHE A 172 4.75 2.52 15.43
N GLY A 173 3.95 3.43 14.88
CA GLY A 173 3.26 4.44 15.69
C GLY A 173 4.08 5.72 15.87
N VAL A 174 3.59 6.58 16.74
CA VAL A 174 4.23 7.87 17.04
C VAL A 174 5.49 7.65 17.88
N LEU A 175 6.61 8.26 17.48
CA LEU A 175 7.84 8.22 18.26
C LEU A 175 7.64 8.87 19.63
N ASP A 176 8.15 8.24 20.69
CA ASP A 176 8.04 8.76 22.05
C ASP A 176 8.84 10.05 22.25
N SER A 177 10.05 10.12 21.68
CA SER A 177 10.98 11.23 21.87
C SER A 177 11.92 11.42 20.69
N ALA A 178 11.97 12.64 20.16
CA ALA A 178 12.94 13.01 19.14
C ALA A 178 14.41 12.80 19.59
N GLY A 179 14.70 13.08 20.87
CA GLY A 179 16.05 12.92 21.41
C GLY A 179 16.49 11.46 21.53
N GLU A 180 15.57 10.57 21.89
CA GLU A 180 15.84 9.13 21.97
C GLU A 180 16.03 8.54 20.57
N PHE A 181 15.16 8.90 19.66
CA PHE A 181 15.30 8.49 18.26
C PHE A 181 16.63 8.95 17.65
N VAL A 182 17.06 10.20 17.88
CA VAL A 182 18.35 10.69 17.36
C VAL A 182 19.55 9.96 18.01
N ARG A 183 19.45 9.54 19.27
CA ARG A 183 20.51 8.68 19.88
C ARG A 183 20.59 7.34 19.15
N GLU A 184 19.46 6.70 18.87
CA GLU A 184 19.43 5.45 18.10
C GLU A 184 20.01 5.64 16.69
N VAL A 185 19.64 6.71 15.97
CA VAL A 185 20.24 7.05 14.67
C VAL A 185 21.76 7.20 14.78
N ARG A 186 22.26 7.79 15.86
CA ARG A 186 23.71 7.91 16.12
C ARG A 186 24.35 6.56 16.37
N GLU A 187 23.74 5.72 17.21
CA GLU A 187 24.22 4.36 17.48
C GLU A 187 24.31 3.53 16.19
N VAL A 188 23.29 3.65 15.31
CA VAL A 188 23.32 3.03 14.00
C VAL A 188 24.43 3.60 13.12
N ALA A 189 24.71 4.90 13.17
CA ALA A 189 25.76 5.54 12.36
C ALA A 189 27.18 5.19 12.81
N GLU A 190 27.40 5.01 14.12
CA GLU A 190 28.72 4.75 14.72
C GLU A 190 29.01 3.25 14.91
N GLY A 191 27.96 2.43 15.09
CA GLY A 191 28.09 1.04 15.50
C GLY A 191 28.55 0.09 14.40
N ASP A 192 28.96 -1.10 14.81
CA ASP A 192 29.24 -2.22 13.91
C ASP A 192 27.94 -2.88 13.46
N VAL A 193 27.80 -3.12 12.15
CA VAL A 193 26.55 -3.64 11.56
C VAL A 193 26.16 -5.01 12.11
N GLU A 194 27.13 -5.92 12.27
CA GLU A 194 26.86 -7.29 12.75
C GLU A 194 26.40 -7.28 14.20
N GLN A 195 27.01 -6.42 15.04
CA GLN A 195 26.62 -6.26 16.43
C GLN A 195 25.25 -5.61 16.59
N LEU A 196 24.96 -4.60 15.78
CA LEU A 196 23.65 -3.94 15.76
C LEU A 196 22.54 -4.91 15.39
N ILE A 197 22.72 -5.71 14.34
CA ILE A 197 21.74 -6.73 13.93
C ILE A 197 21.55 -7.78 15.03
N ALA A 198 22.65 -8.25 15.66
CA ALA A 198 22.57 -9.25 16.72
C ALA A 198 21.83 -8.76 17.97
N SER A 199 21.81 -7.44 18.19
CA SER A 199 21.10 -6.79 19.31
C SER A 199 19.76 -6.16 18.92
N ALA A 200 19.39 -6.18 17.64
CA ALA A 200 18.17 -5.57 17.15
C ALA A 200 16.93 -6.20 17.79
N GLN A 201 16.01 -5.34 18.20
CA GLN A 201 14.72 -5.79 18.69
C GLN A 201 13.79 -6.09 17.51
N PRO A 202 12.92 -7.11 17.62
CA PRO A 202 11.87 -7.31 16.63
C PRO A 202 11.03 -6.04 16.49
N VAL A 203 10.61 -5.75 15.27
CA VAL A 203 9.68 -4.64 15.00
C VAL A 203 8.36 -4.93 15.71
N GLU A 204 7.87 -3.96 16.48
CA GLU A 204 6.52 -4.03 17.03
C GLU A 204 5.51 -3.93 15.88
N LEU A 205 4.65 -4.93 15.79
CA LEU A 205 3.64 -5.02 14.73
C LEU A 205 2.26 -4.71 15.31
N ALA A 206 1.40 -4.12 14.48
CA ALA A 206 0.00 -3.96 14.88
C ALA A 206 -0.65 -5.32 15.14
N ALA A 207 -1.48 -5.39 16.18
CA ALA A 207 -2.11 -6.64 16.65
C ALA A 207 -2.95 -7.40 15.59
N TRP A 208 -3.29 -6.75 14.48
CA TRP A 208 -4.04 -7.36 13.38
C TRP A 208 -3.14 -7.98 12.29
N VAL A 209 -1.83 -7.68 12.27
CA VAL A 209 -0.89 -8.19 11.25
C VAL A 209 -0.77 -9.72 11.31
N GLU A 210 -0.84 -10.29 12.51
CA GLU A 210 -0.77 -11.74 12.74
C GLU A 210 -2.08 -12.48 12.46
N LYS A 211 -3.17 -11.77 12.17
CA LYS A 211 -4.49 -12.35 11.93
C LYS A 211 -4.71 -12.63 10.45
N GLU A 212 -5.40 -13.73 10.18
CA GLU A 212 -5.87 -14.00 8.82
C GLU A 212 -6.77 -12.86 8.33
N LEU A 213 -6.41 -12.28 7.20
CA LEU A 213 -7.11 -11.13 6.61
C LEU A 213 -8.38 -11.61 5.86
N LYS A 214 -9.43 -11.89 6.63
CA LYS A 214 -10.75 -12.29 6.10
C LYS A 214 -11.87 -11.65 6.91
N PRO A 215 -13.07 -11.47 6.31
CA PRO A 215 -14.23 -11.05 7.07
C PRO A 215 -14.66 -12.13 8.08
N ASP A 216 -15.15 -11.70 9.24
CA ASP A 216 -15.72 -12.59 10.25
C ASP A 216 -17.16 -13.01 9.87
N LEU A 217 -17.26 -13.75 8.76
CA LEU A 217 -18.51 -14.26 8.21
C LEU A 217 -18.35 -15.71 7.75
N THR A 218 -19.43 -16.47 7.77
CA THR A 218 -19.46 -17.81 7.17
C THR A 218 -19.49 -17.71 5.64
N ASP A 219 -18.96 -18.73 4.97
CA ASP A 219 -18.99 -18.81 3.48
C ASP A 219 -20.43 -18.66 2.93
N ALA A 220 -21.41 -19.28 3.58
CA ALA A 220 -22.83 -19.16 3.19
C ALA A 220 -23.34 -17.72 3.27
N ARG A 221 -22.91 -16.95 4.28
CA ARG A 221 -23.29 -15.54 4.39
C ARG A 221 -22.61 -14.68 3.33
N ILE A 222 -21.36 -14.99 3.00
CA ILE A 222 -20.62 -14.33 1.91
C ILE A 222 -21.31 -14.59 0.58
N GLU A 223 -21.69 -15.84 0.27
CA GLU A 223 -22.41 -16.19 -0.94
C GLU A 223 -23.76 -15.46 -1.06
N GLU A 224 -24.49 -15.36 0.03
CA GLU A 224 -25.75 -14.59 0.07
C GLU A 224 -25.54 -13.11 -0.28
N LEU A 225 -24.53 -12.47 0.31
CA LEU A 225 -24.18 -11.07 0.02
C LEU A 225 -23.74 -10.87 -1.44
N VAL A 226 -22.95 -11.81 -1.97
CA VAL A 226 -22.52 -11.81 -3.38
C VAL A 226 -23.73 -11.90 -4.31
N LEU A 227 -24.67 -12.82 -4.03
CA LEU A 227 -25.89 -12.95 -4.83
C LEU A 227 -26.74 -11.67 -4.79
N GLN A 228 -26.88 -11.03 -3.63
CA GLN A 228 -27.55 -9.73 -3.50
C GLN A 228 -26.88 -8.64 -4.35
N CYS A 229 -25.54 -8.59 -4.39
CA CYS A 229 -24.82 -7.66 -5.25
C CYS A 229 -25.08 -7.91 -6.73
N MET A 230 -25.06 -9.17 -7.17
CA MET A 230 -25.35 -9.55 -8.56
C MET A 230 -26.81 -9.25 -8.95
N GLU A 231 -27.75 -9.47 -8.03
CA GLU A 231 -29.18 -9.14 -8.24
C GLU A 231 -29.39 -7.64 -8.38
N ARG A 232 -28.80 -6.80 -7.49
CA ARG A 232 -28.85 -5.33 -7.62
C ARG A 232 -28.23 -4.83 -8.92
N ALA A 233 -27.17 -5.50 -9.40
CA ALA A 233 -26.56 -5.21 -10.71
C ALA A 233 -27.45 -5.64 -11.90
N GLY A 234 -28.61 -6.25 -11.63
CA GLY A 234 -29.60 -6.64 -12.62
C GLY A 234 -29.31 -7.97 -13.33
N TYR A 235 -28.48 -8.83 -12.74
CA TYR A 235 -28.23 -10.17 -13.30
C TYR A 235 -29.30 -11.20 -12.88
N GLY A 236 -30.14 -10.91 -11.86
CA GLY A 236 -31.24 -11.75 -11.43
C GLY A 236 -30.78 -13.12 -10.89
N SER A 237 -31.66 -14.15 -11.07
CA SER A 237 -31.28 -15.52 -10.67
C SER A 237 -30.09 -16.00 -11.49
N VAL A 238 -28.95 -16.17 -10.85
CA VAL A 238 -27.72 -16.63 -11.48
C VAL A 238 -27.37 -18.04 -11.05
N GLY A 239 -26.81 -18.83 -11.95
CA GLY A 239 -26.03 -19.99 -11.61
C GLY A 239 -24.70 -19.49 -11.01
N LEU A 240 -24.49 -19.67 -9.70
CA LEU A 240 -23.28 -19.25 -9.01
C LEU A 240 -22.28 -20.40 -8.94
N TYR A 241 -21.02 -20.11 -9.27
CA TYR A 241 -19.88 -21.02 -9.01
C TYR A 241 -18.66 -20.21 -8.59
N THR A 242 -17.68 -20.87 -7.96
CA THR A 242 -16.45 -20.25 -7.52
C THR A 242 -15.28 -20.64 -8.40
N VAL A 243 -14.33 -19.72 -8.54
CA VAL A 243 -13.02 -19.94 -9.17
C VAL A 243 -11.96 -19.64 -8.14
N ASP A 244 -11.12 -20.63 -7.83
CA ASP A 244 -9.98 -20.44 -6.96
C ASP A 244 -8.86 -19.72 -7.72
N LEU A 245 -8.24 -18.73 -7.08
CA LEU A 245 -7.16 -17.95 -7.64
C LEU A 245 -5.79 -18.51 -7.22
N PRO A 246 -4.72 -18.27 -8.00
CA PRO A 246 -3.38 -18.68 -7.65
C PRO A 246 -2.85 -18.12 -6.32
N ASP A 247 -3.40 -17.00 -5.86
CA ASP A 247 -3.10 -16.34 -4.58
C ASP A 247 -3.87 -16.93 -3.38
N GLY A 248 -4.64 -18.00 -3.59
CA GLY A 248 -5.50 -18.62 -2.56
C GLY A 248 -6.84 -17.90 -2.36
N GLY A 249 -7.08 -16.80 -3.06
CA GLY A 249 -8.37 -16.11 -3.05
C GLY A 249 -9.44 -16.82 -3.88
N LYS A 250 -10.71 -16.38 -3.71
CA LYS A 250 -11.86 -16.89 -4.47
C LYS A 250 -12.54 -15.77 -5.25
N VAL A 251 -13.02 -16.11 -6.44
CA VAL A 251 -13.91 -15.26 -7.23
C VAL A 251 -15.24 -16.01 -7.42
N TYR A 252 -16.33 -15.31 -7.22
CA TYR A 252 -17.69 -15.82 -7.44
C TYR A 252 -18.12 -15.41 -8.83
N VAL A 253 -18.45 -16.37 -9.69
CA VAL A 253 -18.93 -16.10 -11.06
C VAL A 253 -20.41 -16.43 -11.14
N GLY A 254 -21.19 -15.44 -11.56
CA GLY A 254 -22.61 -15.56 -11.81
C GLY A 254 -22.90 -15.61 -13.31
N GLU A 255 -23.73 -16.56 -13.75
CA GLU A 255 -24.16 -16.67 -15.12
C GLU A 255 -25.70 -16.55 -15.20
N SER A 256 -26.20 -15.67 -16.08
CA SER A 256 -27.62 -15.41 -16.29
C SER A 256 -27.91 -15.17 -17.75
N GLY A 257 -29.18 -14.97 -18.10
CA GLY A 257 -29.60 -14.59 -19.47
C GLY A 257 -29.01 -13.26 -19.97
N ARG A 258 -28.41 -12.43 -19.08
CA ARG A 258 -27.70 -11.21 -19.41
C ARG A 258 -26.20 -11.44 -19.69
N GLY A 259 -25.72 -12.66 -19.51
CA GLY A 259 -24.31 -13.03 -19.60
C GLY A 259 -23.72 -13.27 -18.22
N LYS A 260 -22.38 -13.21 -18.16
CA LYS A 260 -21.62 -13.49 -16.95
C LYS A 260 -21.21 -12.21 -16.24
N VAL A 261 -21.05 -12.33 -14.93
CA VAL A 261 -20.57 -11.28 -14.01
C VAL A 261 -19.71 -11.96 -12.94
N PHE A 262 -18.76 -11.28 -12.38
CA PHE A 262 -18.03 -11.84 -11.24
C PHE A 262 -18.00 -10.87 -10.06
N SER A 263 -17.97 -11.43 -8.86
CA SER A 263 -17.78 -10.71 -7.61
C SER A 263 -16.57 -11.22 -6.88
N ARG A 264 -15.83 -10.32 -6.24
CA ARG A 264 -14.72 -10.65 -5.33
C ARG A 264 -14.99 -10.01 -3.98
N VAL A 265 -14.78 -10.79 -2.92
CA VAL A 265 -14.60 -10.23 -1.57
C VAL A 265 -13.17 -9.73 -1.49
N ILE A 266 -13.02 -8.46 -1.18
CA ILE A 266 -11.73 -7.79 -1.05
C ILE A 266 -11.53 -7.42 0.40
N SER A 267 -10.41 -7.85 0.94
CA SER A 267 -9.93 -7.51 2.28
C SER A 267 -8.68 -6.67 2.16
N ARG A 268 -8.63 -5.53 2.85
CA ARG A 268 -7.47 -4.64 2.84
C ARG A 268 -7.01 -4.37 4.26
N LEU A 269 -5.70 -4.49 4.45
CA LEU A 269 -5.05 -4.06 5.68
C LEU A 269 -5.18 -2.54 5.84
N PRO A 270 -5.30 -2.03 7.08
CA PRO A 270 -5.34 -0.59 7.31
C PRO A 270 -4.00 0.07 6.98
N VAL A 271 -4.06 1.39 6.82
CA VAL A 271 -2.90 2.25 6.56
C VAL A 271 -2.59 3.14 7.76
N CYS A 272 -3.37 3.05 8.83
CA CYS A 272 -3.15 3.84 10.04
C CYS A 272 -3.09 2.92 11.25
N ASP A 273 -2.30 3.29 12.24
CA ASP A 273 -1.98 2.54 13.45
C ASP A 273 -3.21 2.15 14.29
N VAL A 274 -4.25 2.96 14.26
CA VAL A 274 -5.50 2.75 15.02
C VAL A 274 -6.66 2.26 14.15
N CYS A 275 -6.45 2.06 12.85
CA CYS A 275 -7.50 1.64 11.92
C CYS A 275 -7.67 0.12 11.93
N HIS A 276 -8.86 -0.36 11.57
CA HIS A 276 -9.16 -1.77 11.39
C HIS A 276 -9.08 -2.18 9.91
N PRO A 277 -8.83 -3.46 9.61
CA PRO A 277 -9.00 -3.99 8.25
C PRO A 277 -10.39 -3.69 7.70
N ILE A 278 -10.48 -3.48 6.40
CA ILE A 278 -11.77 -3.28 5.72
C ILE A 278 -12.07 -4.44 4.80
N HIS A 279 -13.36 -4.79 4.70
CA HIS A 279 -13.87 -5.86 3.87
C HIS A 279 -15.06 -5.39 3.07
N PHE A 280 -15.05 -5.64 1.76
CA PHE A 280 -16.13 -5.23 0.86
C PHE A 280 -16.25 -6.17 -0.34
N ILE A 281 -17.37 -6.08 -1.05
CA ILE A 281 -17.64 -6.84 -2.27
C ILE A 281 -17.60 -5.88 -3.45
N LEU A 282 -16.86 -6.27 -4.47
CA LEU A 282 -16.82 -5.59 -5.76
C LEU A 282 -17.35 -6.53 -6.83
N THR A 283 -18.41 -6.11 -7.54
CA THR A 283 -19.02 -6.85 -8.63
C THR A 283 -18.67 -6.20 -9.96
N VAL A 284 -18.14 -6.99 -10.90
CA VAL A 284 -17.56 -6.50 -12.15
C VAL A 284 -18.11 -7.28 -13.33
N SER A 285 -18.46 -6.55 -14.40
CA SER A 285 -18.92 -7.12 -15.65
C SER A 285 -17.79 -7.74 -16.48
N LEU A 286 -18.13 -8.52 -17.50
CA LEU A 286 -17.20 -9.06 -18.50
C LEU A 286 -16.32 -8.00 -19.17
N GLY A 287 -16.84 -6.78 -19.30
CA GLY A 287 -16.10 -5.63 -19.85
C GLY A 287 -15.14 -4.97 -18.87
N GLY A 288 -15.04 -5.48 -17.65
CA GLY A 288 -14.19 -4.90 -16.60
C GLY A 288 -14.78 -3.61 -16.00
N GLN A 289 -16.10 -3.43 -16.05
CA GLN A 289 -16.77 -2.29 -15.42
C GLN A 289 -17.37 -2.70 -14.08
N VAL A 290 -17.22 -1.88 -13.06
CA VAL A 290 -17.91 -2.05 -11.79
C VAL A 290 -19.41 -1.90 -12.00
N VAL A 291 -20.18 -2.91 -11.62
CA VAL A 291 -21.63 -2.95 -11.74
C VAL A 291 -22.35 -2.96 -10.39
N ASP A 292 -21.62 -3.30 -9.31
CA ASP A 292 -22.10 -3.12 -7.93
C ASP A 292 -20.94 -3.08 -6.94
N PHE A 293 -21.20 -2.51 -5.77
CA PHE A 293 -20.32 -2.45 -4.60
C PHE A 293 -21.15 -2.61 -3.33
N ASP A 294 -20.63 -3.36 -2.36
CA ASP A 294 -21.22 -3.42 -1.02
C ASP A 294 -20.15 -3.53 0.07
N SER A 295 -20.47 -2.99 1.25
CA SER A 295 -19.63 -3.10 2.43
C SER A 295 -19.96 -4.37 3.20
N ILE A 296 -18.92 -5.14 3.57
CA ILE A 296 -19.04 -6.18 4.63
C ILE A 296 -18.69 -5.56 5.98
N SER A 297 -17.55 -4.84 6.02
CA SER A 297 -17.05 -4.16 7.21
C SER A 297 -16.10 -3.06 6.72
N VAL A 298 -16.62 -1.90 6.39
CA VAL A 298 -15.84 -0.72 6.03
C VAL A 298 -16.06 0.36 7.06
N THR A 299 -14.95 0.90 7.59
CA THR A 299 -14.98 1.84 8.69
C THR A 299 -14.47 3.21 8.28
N LYS A 300 -14.81 4.22 9.07
CA LYS A 300 -14.33 5.60 9.03
C LYS A 300 -13.69 5.98 10.36
N TYR A 301 -13.34 7.27 10.51
CA TYR A 301 -12.71 7.80 11.72
C TYR A 301 -13.27 7.19 13.02
N TRP A 302 -12.40 6.80 13.95
CA TRP A 302 -12.72 6.04 15.16
C TRP A 302 -13.33 4.65 14.90
N ASN A 303 -12.99 4.00 13.80
CA ASN A 303 -13.47 2.67 13.41
C ASN A 303 -15.02 2.54 13.43
N LYS A 304 -15.73 3.64 13.20
CA LYS A 304 -17.18 3.60 13.03
C LYS A 304 -17.53 3.00 11.68
N GLU A 305 -18.45 2.06 11.64
CA GLU A 305 -18.94 1.50 10.38
C GLU A 305 -19.61 2.58 9.50
N TRP A 306 -19.52 2.38 8.21
CA TRP A 306 -20.23 3.22 7.26
C TRP A 306 -21.73 3.05 7.36
N THR A 307 -22.46 4.14 7.24
CA THR A 307 -23.93 4.11 7.14
C THR A 307 -24.37 3.62 5.76
N ALA A 308 -25.65 3.23 5.64
CA ALA A 308 -26.23 2.80 4.37
C ALA A 308 -26.12 3.91 3.30
N GLU A 309 -26.25 5.18 3.68
CA GLU A 309 -26.12 6.33 2.79
C GLU A 309 -24.66 6.49 2.29
N GLU A 310 -23.67 6.25 3.14
CA GLU A 310 -22.26 6.32 2.77
C GLU A 310 -21.88 5.16 1.83
N ILE A 311 -22.40 3.97 2.08
CA ILE A 311 -22.23 2.80 1.20
C ILE A 311 -22.87 3.07 -0.17
N ASP A 312 -24.09 3.60 -0.19
CA ASP A 312 -24.81 3.94 -1.44
C ASP A 312 -24.09 5.07 -2.20
N TRP A 313 -23.56 6.06 -1.49
CA TRP A 313 -22.76 7.11 -2.08
C TRP A 313 -21.50 6.53 -2.77
N MET A 314 -20.74 5.68 -2.09
CA MET A 314 -19.56 5.04 -2.66
C MET A 314 -19.95 4.14 -3.84
N ARG A 315 -21.01 3.34 -3.71
CA ARG A 315 -21.53 2.51 -4.80
C ARG A 315 -21.77 3.35 -6.06
N LYS A 316 -22.52 4.46 -5.95
CA LYS A 316 -22.78 5.38 -7.07
C LYS A 316 -21.51 5.94 -7.68
N ARG A 317 -20.49 6.19 -6.87
CA ARG A 317 -19.21 6.72 -7.30
C ARG A 317 -18.38 5.70 -8.08
N LEU A 318 -18.53 4.42 -7.75
CA LEU A 318 -17.80 3.31 -8.36
C LEU A 318 -18.49 2.76 -9.61
N LEU A 319 -19.83 2.84 -9.71
CA LEU A 319 -20.59 2.29 -10.83
C LEU A 319 -20.08 2.84 -12.18
N GLY A 320 -19.84 1.93 -13.13
CA GLY A 320 -19.33 2.23 -14.47
C GLY A 320 -17.81 2.51 -14.52
N GLN A 321 -17.13 2.57 -13.39
CA GLN A 321 -15.66 2.69 -13.38
C GLN A 321 -15.03 1.42 -13.95
N SER A 322 -13.97 1.58 -14.73
CA SER A 322 -13.27 0.45 -15.32
C SER A 322 -12.11 -0.02 -14.42
N VAL A 323 -12.10 -1.29 -14.06
CA VAL A 323 -10.96 -1.92 -13.37
C VAL A 323 -9.76 -2.16 -14.29
N LEU A 324 -9.93 -2.00 -15.60
CA LEU A 324 -8.86 -2.13 -16.61
C LEU A 324 -8.09 -0.84 -16.87
N LYS A 325 -8.55 0.27 -16.29
CA LYS A 325 -7.92 1.58 -16.44
C LYS A 325 -7.42 2.07 -15.10
N GLU A 326 -6.21 2.57 -15.08
CA GLU A 326 -5.71 3.29 -13.91
C GLU A 326 -6.53 4.56 -13.69
N ARG A 327 -6.85 4.82 -12.43
CA ARG A 327 -7.50 6.04 -12.00
C ARG A 327 -6.81 6.55 -10.74
N ALA A 328 -6.44 7.82 -10.75
CA ALA A 328 -5.98 8.50 -9.56
C ALA A 328 -7.17 8.73 -8.60
N PHE A 329 -6.96 8.47 -7.32
CA PHE A 329 -7.90 8.81 -6.26
C PHE A 329 -7.77 10.30 -5.94
N ASP A 330 -8.91 11.01 -5.93
CA ASP A 330 -9.00 12.40 -5.50
C ASP A 330 -9.76 12.46 -4.16
N PRO A 331 -9.08 12.76 -3.05
CA PRO A 331 -9.72 12.78 -1.73
C PRO A 331 -10.84 13.82 -1.60
N GLU A 332 -10.82 14.89 -2.40
CA GLU A 332 -11.85 15.94 -2.37
C GLU A 332 -13.15 15.51 -3.08
N VAL A 333 -13.06 14.56 -3.99
CA VAL A 333 -14.18 14.14 -4.86
C VAL A 333 -14.61 12.70 -4.60
N ASP A 334 -13.65 11.82 -4.30
CA ASP A 334 -13.84 10.37 -4.25
C ASP A 334 -13.97 9.82 -2.83
N ALA A 335 -13.72 10.63 -1.79
CA ALA A 335 -13.78 10.17 -0.41
C ALA A 335 -15.15 10.33 0.22
N VAL A 336 -15.58 9.31 0.95
CA VAL A 336 -16.63 9.44 1.96
C VAL A 336 -16.11 10.33 3.10
N SER A 337 -16.94 11.24 3.58
CA SER A 337 -16.55 12.16 4.65
C SER A 337 -16.00 11.42 5.88
N THR A 338 -14.86 11.85 6.39
CA THR A 338 -14.13 11.22 7.51
C THR A 338 -13.66 9.78 7.28
N ALA A 339 -13.67 9.31 6.02
CA ALA A 339 -13.27 7.95 5.63
C ALA A 339 -12.28 7.95 4.44
N THR A 340 -11.44 8.97 4.34
CA THR A 340 -10.53 9.15 3.19
C THR A 340 -9.59 7.96 2.99
N ILE A 341 -9.04 7.39 4.07
CA ILE A 341 -8.15 6.22 4.01
C ILE A 341 -8.90 5.00 3.47
N SER A 342 -10.07 4.67 4.02
CA SER A 342 -10.88 3.54 3.54
C SER A 342 -11.32 3.73 2.09
N SER A 343 -11.70 4.95 1.71
CA SER A 343 -12.05 5.28 0.33
C SER A 343 -10.87 5.11 -0.62
N SER A 344 -9.67 5.54 -0.25
CA SER A 344 -8.46 5.36 -1.07
C SER A 344 -8.10 3.89 -1.27
N LEU A 345 -8.24 3.05 -0.23
CA LEU A 345 -8.05 1.60 -0.33
C LEU A 345 -9.05 0.94 -1.27
N ILE A 346 -10.32 1.37 -1.26
CA ILE A 346 -11.35 0.89 -2.18
C ILE A 346 -10.98 1.26 -3.62
N PHE A 347 -10.60 2.50 -3.89
CA PHE A 347 -10.20 2.95 -5.23
C PHE A 347 -8.93 2.26 -5.72
N ASP A 348 -7.92 2.05 -4.88
CA ASP A 348 -6.72 1.29 -5.22
C ASP A 348 -7.08 -0.15 -5.61
N SER A 349 -8.06 -0.75 -4.94
CA SER A 349 -8.51 -2.11 -5.23
C SER A 349 -9.17 -2.28 -6.60
N LEU A 350 -9.65 -1.19 -7.24
CA LEU A 350 -10.12 -1.25 -8.63
C LEU A 350 -9.00 -1.67 -9.58
N SER A 351 -7.84 -1.00 -9.51
CA SER A 351 -6.69 -1.30 -10.36
C SER A 351 -6.13 -2.70 -10.09
N ARG A 352 -6.14 -3.14 -8.84
CA ARG A 352 -5.72 -4.50 -8.43
C ARG A 352 -6.68 -5.60 -8.91
N THR A 353 -7.93 -5.26 -9.20
CA THR A 353 -8.93 -6.20 -9.76
C THR A 353 -8.75 -6.40 -11.27
N GLY A 354 -8.13 -5.46 -11.98
CA GLY A 354 -7.93 -5.53 -13.43
C GLY A 354 -7.30 -6.83 -13.95
N PRO A 355 -6.20 -7.33 -13.39
CA PRO A 355 -5.57 -8.59 -13.79
C PRO A 355 -6.51 -9.79 -13.71
N LEU A 356 -7.48 -9.83 -12.78
CA LEU A 356 -8.44 -10.92 -12.64
C LEU A 356 -9.34 -11.08 -13.86
N VAL A 357 -9.73 -9.98 -14.50
CA VAL A 357 -10.53 -10.04 -15.74
C VAL A 357 -9.80 -10.85 -16.80
N ARG A 358 -8.49 -10.71 -16.92
CA ARG A 358 -7.69 -11.48 -17.86
C ARG A 358 -7.59 -12.94 -17.44
N ILE A 359 -7.25 -13.21 -16.17
CA ILE A 359 -7.16 -14.57 -15.63
C ILE A 359 -8.47 -15.34 -15.88
N LEU A 360 -9.62 -14.74 -15.58
CA LEU A 360 -10.93 -15.36 -15.76
C LEU A 360 -11.27 -15.59 -17.23
N LYS A 361 -10.89 -14.68 -18.15
CA LYS A 361 -11.07 -14.85 -19.59
C LYS A 361 -10.19 -15.98 -20.14
N ASP A 362 -8.92 -15.98 -19.79
CA ASP A 362 -7.96 -16.98 -20.25
C ASP A 362 -8.33 -18.38 -19.72
N GLY A 363 -8.94 -18.46 -18.55
CA GLY A 363 -9.50 -19.68 -17.96
C GLY A 363 -10.87 -20.10 -18.52
N GLY A 364 -11.47 -19.32 -19.43
CA GLY A 364 -12.79 -19.62 -20.01
C GLY A 364 -13.97 -19.42 -19.04
N HIS A 365 -13.75 -18.71 -17.94
CA HIS A 365 -14.79 -18.42 -16.94
C HIS A 365 -15.64 -17.18 -17.30
N LEU A 366 -15.10 -16.28 -18.14
CA LEU A 366 -15.77 -15.07 -18.63
C LEU A 366 -15.95 -15.11 -20.15
#